data_dcabf08daf7282367ab4de7707c9b8b8
#
_entry.id   dcabf08daf7282367ab4de7707c9b8b8
#
_cell.length_a   1.000
_cell.length_b   1.000
_cell.length_c   1.000
_cell.angle_alpha   90.00
_cell.angle_beta   90.00
_cell.angle_gamma   90.00
#
_symmetry.space_group_name_H-M   'P 1'
#
loop_
_entity.id
_entity.type
_entity.pdbx_description
1 polymer ?
#
loop_
_entity_poly.entity_id
_entity_poly.type
_entity_poly.pdbx_seq_one_letter_code
_entity_poly.pdbx_strand_id
1 'polypeptide(L)'
;MAKRGLLIGINYRNTSDELNGCINDVNNVRDFLASKLGYTSFIVLTDDTTIKPTRANILGAIDTFVRSLKAGDEGWFHFSGHGILQRDFNRDEESGFDSCIVPIDYDVSGLITDDVIRRMLVQRVPKGAKLYVVLDACNSGTGCDCRYKYDDDSSYSIDQNAKTLPKTYQPSEWSLRQTVRELKKYTKTSGEVFCISGCQDEQTSADAFIQQDQQYGGALTSTLLAHMQSNDLNTYKWKHLLKDVCCNLKIDGYTQQATITSGRPINMENTVFEIKKKLKIHKKIMYVNRHINNHTNHGNMNMMKSIGANIMKHVVDMKRVGTNMMKLKL
;
A
#
# COMPACT_ATOMS: atom_id res chain seq x y z
N MET A 1 -7.33 -11.84 11.39
CA MET A 1 -6.67 -10.85 10.54
C MET A 1 -7.08 -11.12 9.10
N ALA A 2 -8.03 -10.36 8.62
CA ALA A 2 -8.46 -10.40 7.23
C ALA A 2 -7.70 -9.33 6.43
N LYS A 3 -7.46 -9.59 5.13
CA LYS A 3 -6.84 -8.65 4.22
C LYS A 3 -7.79 -8.37 3.08
N ARG A 4 -8.15 -7.09 2.90
CA ARG A 4 -9.17 -6.66 1.94
C ARG A 4 -8.65 -5.49 1.11
N GLY A 5 -9.01 -5.47 -0.19
CA GLY A 5 -8.68 -4.39 -1.10
C GLY A 5 -9.93 -3.66 -1.63
N LEU A 6 -9.82 -2.35 -1.79
CA LEU A 6 -10.71 -1.54 -2.63
C LEU A 6 -9.83 -0.92 -3.72
N LEU A 7 -10.06 -1.33 -4.96
CA LEU A 7 -9.23 -0.97 -6.10
C LEU A 7 -10.09 -0.24 -7.14
N ILE A 8 -9.69 0.96 -7.51
CA ILE A 8 -10.41 1.83 -8.43
C ILE A 8 -9.46 2.24 -9.54
N GLY A 9 -9.82 1.97 -10.79
CA GLY A 9 -9.06 2.38 -11.96
C GLY A 9 -9.97 2.91 -13.04
N ILE A 10 -9.73 4.13 -13.51
CA ILE A 10 -10.61 4.80 -14.45
C ILE A 10 -9.81 5.22 -15.67
N ASN A 11 -10.14 4.62 -16.80
CA ASN A 11 -9.55 4.99 -18.09
C ASN A 11 -10.34 6.09 -18.82
N TYR A 12 -11.52 6.48 -18.33
CA TYR A 12 -12.40 7.51 -18.95
C TYR A 12 -12.64 7.27 -20.44
N ARG A 13 -12.93 6.01 -20.80
CA ARG A 13 -13.02 5.58 -22.21
C ARG A 13 -14.06 6.36 -23.01
N ASN A 14 -13.70 6.66 -24.26
CA ASN A 14 -14.51 7.45 -25.21
C ASN A 14 -14.77 8.88 -24.76
N THR A 15 -13.90 9.47 -23.94
CA THR A 15 -13.91 10.88 -23.57
C THR A 15 -12.64 11.56 -24.07
N SER A 16 -12.59 12.90 -24.00
CA SER A 16 -11.35 13.67 -24.27
C SER A 16 -10.24 13.41 -23.26
N ASP A 17 -10.60 12.87 -22.10
CA ASP A 17 -9.71 12.67 -20.96
C ASP A 17 -9.29 11.19 -20.83
N GLU A 18 -9.37 10.43 -21.93
CA GLU A 18 -9.08 8.99 -21.93
C GLU A 18 -7.63 8.69 -21.52
N LEU A 19 -7.49 7.75 -20.58
CA LEU A 19 -6.24 7.15 -20.13
C LEU A 19 -6.18 5.66 -20.56
N ASN A 20 -4.98 5.09 -20.54
CA ASN A 20 -4.77 3.71 -21.02
C ASN A 20 -4.33 2.73 -19.92
N GLY A 21 -3.76 3.21 -18.81
CA GLY A 21 -3.05 2.40 -17.82
C GLY A 21 -3.84 2.04 -16.57
N CYS A 22 -4.85 2.81 -16.19
CA CYS A 22 -5.45 2.72 -14.85
C CYS A 22 -6.13 1.39 -14.54
N ILE A 23 -6.75 0.76 -15.54
CA ILE A 23 -7.35 -0.58 -15.38
C ILE A 23 -6.25 -1.66 -15.25
N ASN A 24 -5.14 -1.50 -15.98
CA ASN A 24 -3.99 -2.40 -15.85
C ASN A 24 -3.38 -2.31 -14.45
N ASP A 25 -3.25 -1.10 -13.89
CA ASP A 25 -2.78 -0.87 -12.53
C ASP A 25 -3.62 -1.65 -11.51
N VAL A 26 -4.94 -1.53 -11.60
CA VAL A 26 -5.87 -2.26 -10.73
C VAL A 26 -5.67 -3.77 -10.80
N ASN A 27 -5.51 -4.32 -12.01
CA ASN A 27 -5.29 -5.74 -12.19
C ASN A 27 -3.95 -6.18 -11.63
N ASN A 28 -2.87 -5.46 -11.93
CA ASN A 28 -1.51 -5.75 -11.46
C ASN A 28 -1.43 -5.66 -9.92
N VAL A 29 -2.03 -4.62 -9.32
CA VAL A 29 -2.11 -4.47 -7.86
C VAL A 29 -2.90 -5.61 -7.24
N ARG A 30 -4.08 -5.96 -7.78
CA ARG A 30 -4.89 -7.09 -7.28
C ARG A 30 -4.08 -8.38 -7.26
N ASP A 31 -3.42 -8.70 -8.37
CA ASP A 31 -2.69 -9.96 -8.52
C ASP A 31 -1.45 -9.99 -7.61
N PHE A 32 -0.77 -8.87 -7.44
CA PHE A 32 0.32 -8.73 -6.47
C PHE A 32 -0.17 -8.93 -5.03
N LEU A 33 -1.22 -8.23 -4.62
CA LEU A 33 -1.78 -8.31 -3.27
C LEU A 33 -2.25 -9.74 -2.95
N ALA A 34 -2.91 -10.41 -3.89
CA ALA A 34 -3.38 -11.77 -3.73
C ALA A 34 -2.22 -12.77 -3.62
N SER A 35 -1.25 -12.71 -4.54
CA SER A 35 -0.19 -13.70 -4.65
C SER A 35 0.93 -13.50 -3.62
N LYS A 36 1.31 -12.26 -3.30
CA LYS A 36 2.46 -11.94 -2.44
C LYS A 36 2.07 -11.59 -1.01
N LEU A 37 0.96 -10.89 -0.81
CA LEU A 37 0.55 -10.39 0.50
C LEU A 37 -0.65 -11.12 1.11
N GLY A 38 -1.30 -12.03 0.35
CA GLY A 38 -2.38 -12.90 0.84
C GLY A 38 -3.70 -12.18 1.06
N TYR A 39 -3.99 -11.15 0.27
CA TYR A 39 -5.31 -10.54 0.21
C TYR A 39 -6.29 -11.49 -0.46
N THR A 40 -7.50 -11.63 0.08
CA THR A 40 -8.48 -12.62 -0.37
C THR A 40 -9.84 -12.03 -0.74
N SER A 41 -10.05 -10.74 -0.50
CA SER A 41 -11.33 -10.06 -0.77
C SER A 41 -11.06 -8.71 -1.41
N PHE A 42 -11.70 -8.46 -2.55
CA PHE A 42 -11.54 -7.22 -3.31
C PHE A 42 -12.88 -6.66 -3.72
N ILE A 43 -13.03 -5.34 -3.59
CA ILE A 43 -14.01 -4.52 -4.29
C ILE A 43 -13.25 -3.86 -5.42
N VAL A 44 -13.71 -4.02 -6.66
CA VAL A 44 -13.07 -3.46 -7.85
C VAL A 44 -14.07 -2.62 -8.62
N LEU A 45 -13.69 -1.38 -8.92
CA LEU A 45 -14.47 -0.45 -9.74
C LEU A 45 -13.60 0.04 -10.89
N THR A 46 -14.03 -0.23 -12.11
CA THR A 46 -13.36 0.23 -13.34
C THR A 46 -14.39 0.57 -14.41
N ASP A 47 -13.93 1.14 -15.54
CA ASP A 47 -14.79 1.33 -16.73
C ASP A 47 -15.41 0.01 -17.23
N ASP A 48 -14.77 -1.13 -16.95
CA ASP A 48 -15.20 -2.45 -17.44
C ASP A 48 -16.09 -3.21 -16.44
N THR A 49 -16.14 -2.79 -15.15
CA THR A 49 -16.98 -3.47 -14.16
C THR A 49 -18.46 -3.12 -14.31
N THR A 50 -19.35 -4.01 -13.87
CA THR A 50 -20.80 -3.79 -13.89
C THR A 50 -21.18 -2.55 -13.07
N ILE A 51 -20.57 -2.38 -11.88
CA ILE A 51 -20.72 -1.18 -11.05
C ILE A 51 -19.62 -0.22 -11.48
N LYS A 52 -19.99 0.86 -12.18
CA LYS A 52 -19.04 1.86 -12.69
C LYS A 52 -18.48 2.72 -11.56
N PRO A 53 -17.27 3.27 -11.69
CA PRO A 53 -16.63 4.15 -10.70
C PRO A 53 -17.22 5.58 -10.72
N THR A 54 -18.55 5.67 -10.58
CA THR A 54 -19.24 6.95 -10.37
C THR A 54 -18.94 7.46 -8.97
N ARG A 55 -19.11 8.78 -8.77
CA ARG A 55 -18.92 9.39 -7.46
C ARG A 55 -19.71 8.67 -6.36
N ALA A 56 -20.98 8.39 -6.60
CA ALA A 56 -21.85 7.69 -5.65
C ALA A 56 -21.34 6.27 -5.35
N ASN A 57 -20.94 5.52 -6.38
CA ASN A 57 -20.46 4.14 -6.22
C ASN A 57 -19.10 4.09 -5.53
N ILE A 58 -18.19 5.03 -5.81
CA ILE A 58 -16.90 5.14 -5.11
C ILE A 58 -17.13 5.40 -3.62
N LEU A 59 -17.97 6.38 -3.27
CA LEU A 59 -18.27 6.69 -1.86
C LEU A 59 -18.96 5.54 -1.14
N GLY A 60 -19.88 4.85 -1.80
CA GLY A 60 -20.55 3.64 -1.28
C GLY A 60 -19.58 2.48 -1.06
N ALA A 61 -18.63 2.29 -2.00
CA ALA A 61 -17.58 1.28 -1.88
C ALA A 61 -16.61 1.59 -0.73
N ILE A 62 -16.22 2.85 -0.56
CA ILE A 62 -15.40 3.30 0.58
C ILE A 62 -16.12 3.03 1.90
N ASP A 63 -17.41 3.37 2.02
CA ASP A 63 -18.19 3.11 3.24
C ASP A 63 -18.25 1.62 3.56
N THR A 64 -18.56 0.80 2.57
CA THR A 64 -18.61 -0.67 2.71
C THR A 64 -17.25 -1.23 3.11
N PHE A 65 -16.20 -0.79 2.44
CA PHE A 65 -14.83 -1.25 2.68
C PHE A 65 -14.36 -0.91 4.10
N VAL A 66 -14.46 0.35 4.52
CA VAL A 66 -13.94 0.76 5.83
C VAL A 66 -14.74 0.16 6.98
N ARG A 67 -16.06 -0.02 6.85
CA ARG A 67 -16.92 -0.72 7.84
C ARG A 67 -16.55 -2.20 7.98
N SER A 68 -16.01 -2.81 6.94
CA SER A 68 -15.58 -4.21 6.97
C SER A 68 -14.29 -4.44 7.77
N LEU A 69 -13.50 -3.40 8.02
CA LEU A 69 -12.24 -3.48 8.74
C LEU A 69 -12.46 -3.56 10.26
N LYS A 70 -11.74 -4.47 10.90
CA LYS A 70 -11.72 -4.66 12.36
C LYS A 70 -10.30 -4.59 12.90
N ALA A 71 -10.15 -4.45 14.21
CA ALA A 71 -8.84 -4.52 14.84
C ALA A 71 -8.08 -5.80 14.43
N GLY A 72 -6.85 -5.65 14.01
CA GLY A 72 -6.00 -6.72 13.46
C GLY A 72 -6.17 -6.95 11.96
N ASP A 73 -7.12 -6.32 11.28
CA ASP A 73 -7.26 -6.42 9.83
C ASP A 73 -6.33 -5.46 9.09
N GLU A 74 -6.09 -5.77 7.81
CA GLU A 74 -5.28 -4.98 6.90
C GLU A 74 -6.09 -4.64 5.65
N GLY A 75 -6.18 -3.35 5.34
CA GLY A 75 -6.86 -2.81 4.17
C GLY A 75 -5.87 -2.26 3.16
N TRP A 76 -6.23 -2.32 1.88
CA TRP A 76 -5.55 -1.65 0.79
C TRP A 76 -6.55 -0.87 -0.03
N PHE A 77 -6.37 0.44 -0.13
CA PHE A 77 -7.10 1.31 -1.04
C PHE A 77 -6.17 1.73 -2.17
N HIS A 78 -6.60 1.56 -3.39
CA HIS A 78 -5.86 1.98 -4.58
C HIS A 78 -6.76 2.78 -5.50
N PHE A 79 -6.26 3.92 -5.97
CA PHE A 79 -6.88 4.71 -7.03
C PHE A 79 -5.84 4.99 -8.11
N SER A 80 -6.19 4.71 -9.36
CA SER A 80 -5.45 5.11 -10.56
C SER A 80 -6.40 5.80 -11.52
N GLY A 81 -6.10 7.06 -11.87
CA GLY A 81 -6.97 7.90 -12.66
C GLY A 81 -6.56 9.36 -12.64
N HIS A 82 -7.41 10.24 -13.13
CA HIS A 82 -7.17 11.68 -13.06
C HIS A 82 -7.26 12.21 -11.63
N GLY A 83 -6.38 13.16 -11.34
CA GLY A 83 -6.42 14.00 -10.15
C GLY A 83 -6.34 15.47 -10.58
N ILE A 84 -7.12 16.31 -9.94
CA ILE A 84 -7.12 17.76 -10.19
C ILE A 84 -7.18 18.54 -8.89
N LEU A 85 -6.80 19.81 -8.93
CA LEU A 85 -6.97 20.73 -7.83
C LEU A 85 -8.31 21.44 -7.92
N GLN A 86 -9.02 21.53 -6.80
CA GLN A 86 -10.21 22.34 -6.63
C GLN A 86 -9.93 23.44 -5.61
N ARG A 87 -10.54 24.61 -5.74
CA ARG A 87 -10.39 25.67 -4.74
C ARG A 87 -10.82 25.16 -3.35
N ASP A 88 -9.95 25.34 -2.38
CA ASP A 88 -10.24 25.06 -0.98
C ASP A 88 -11.28 26.06 -0.44
N PHE A 89 -12.46 25.58 -0.06
CA PHE A 89 -13.54 26.40 0.47
C PHE A 89 -13.52 26.43 2.01
N ASN A 90 -12.92 25.46 2.66
CA ASN A 90 -12.84 25.37 4.12
C ASN A 90 -11.58 26.05 4.69
N ARG A 91 -10.63 26.42 3.82
CA ARG A 91 -9.38 27.14 4.11
C ARG A 91 -8.44 26.42 5.06
N ASP A 92 -8.36 25.13 4.93
CA ASP A 92 -7.41 24.32 5.69
C ASP A 92 -6.15 23.95 4.90
N GLU A 93 -6.11 24.21 3.57
CA GLU A 93 -4.95 24.03 2.73
C GLU A 93 -4.08 25.30 2.61
N GLU A 94 -2.75 25.16 2.81
CA GLU A 94 -1.79 26.25 2.62
C GLU A 94 -1.71 26.72 1.16
N SER A 95 -1.93 25.79 0.22
CA SER A 95 -1.99 26.06 -1.22
C SER A 95 -3.26 26.81 -1.63
N GLY A 96 -4.31 26.77 -0.81
CA GLY A 96 -5.65 27.25 -1.14
C GLY A 96 -6.43 26.33 -2.10
N PHE A 97 -5.97 25.08 -2.28
CA PHE A 97 -6.60 24.10 -3.16
C PHE A 97 -6.64 22.71 -2.51
N ASP A 98 -7.81 22.04 -2.60
CA ASP A 98 -8.01 20.65 -2.26
C ASP A 98 -7.51 19.74 -3.40
N SER A 99 -6.86 18.65 -3.06
CA SER A 99 -6.55 17.57 -4.00
C SER A 99 -7.78 16.71 -4.23
N CYS A 100 -8.13 16.44 -5.49
CA CYS A 100 -9.34 15.70 -5.82
C CYS A 100 -9.03 14.51 -6.71
N ILE A 101 -9.69 13.37 -6.46
CA ILE A 101 -9.82 12.29 -7.44
C ILE A 101 -11.06 12.51 -8.30
N VAL A 102 -10.97 12.09 -9.57
CA VAL A 102 -11.98 12.37 -10.59
C VAL A 102 -12.81 11.12 -10.87
N PRO A 103 -14.09 11.03 -10.43
CA PRO A 103 -14.99 9.93 -10.79
C PRO A 103 -15.33 9.94 -12.27
N ILE A 104 -15.84 8.82 -12.82
CA ILE A 104 -16.18 8.72 -14.25
C ILE A 104 -17.33 9.66 -14.67
N ASP A 105 -18.17 10.07 -13.71
CA ASP A 105 -19.32 10.97 -13.88
C ASP A 105 -19.08 12.37 -13.29
N TYR A 106 -17.81 12.81 -13.27
CA TYR A 106 -17.39 14.05 -12.60
C TYR A 106 -18.07 15.31 -13.15
N ASP A 107 -18.40 15.30 -14.41
CA ASP A 107 -19.06 16.41 -15.12
C ASP A 107 -20.48 16.69 -14.58
N VAL A 108 -21.16 15.66 -14.08
CA VAL A 108 -22.51 15.74 -13.51
C VAL A 108 -22.49 15.69 -11.98
N SER A 109 -21.68 14.79 -11.41
CA SER A 109 -21.72 14.47 -9.97
C SER A 109 -20.62 15.18 -9.16
N GLY A 110 -19.65 15.81 -9.83
CA GLY A 110 -18.53 16.51 -9.20
C GLY A 110 -17.42 15.59 -8.70
N LEU A 111 -16.42 16.19 -8.08
CA LEU A 111 -15.17 15.57 -7.65
C LEU A 111 -15.30 14.95 -6.24
N ILE A 112 -14.29 14.16 -5.87
CA ILE A 112 -14.11 13.67 -4.51
C ILE A 112 -12.83 14.30 -3.96
N THR A 113 -12.95 15.23 -3.01
CA THR A 113 -11.84 15.93 -2.39
C THR A 113 -11.11 15.05 -1.36
N ASP A 114 -9.86 15.37 -1.06
CA ASP A 114 -9.05 14.78 0.03
C ASP A 114 -9.76 14.87 1.39
N ASP A 115 -10.45 15.95 1.69
CA ASP A 115 -11.34 16.09 2.84
C ASP A 115 -12.40 14.99 2.93
N VAL A 116 -13.03 14.66 1.79
CA VAL A 116 -14.02 13.59 1.71
C VAL A 116 -13.35 12.24 1.93
N ILE A 117 -12.20 12.00 1.30
CA ILE A 117 -11.40 10.78 1.49
C ILE A 117 -10.97 10.67 2.95
N ARG A 118 -10.46 11.74 3.54
CA ARG A 118 -10.10 11.78 4.95
C ARG A 118 -11.26 11.40 5.86
N ARG A 119 -12.40 12.06 5.69
CA ARG A 119 -13.58 11.84 6.54
C ARG A 119 -14.19 10.46 6.36
N MET A 120 -14.31 9.95 5.13
CA MET A 120 -15.01 8.70 4.84
C MET A 120 -14.13 7.47 4.95
N LEU A 121 -12.83 7.59 4.73
CA LEU A 121 -11.89 6.48 4.73
C LEU A 121 -10.90 6.58 5.91
N VAL A 122 -10.04 7.61 5.91
CA VAL A 122 -8.85 7.70 6.78
C VAL A 122 -9.21 7.75 8.26
N GLN A 123 -10.14 8.64 8.65
CA GLN A 123 -10.55 8.84 10.05
C GLN A 123 -11.35 7.66 10.62
N ARG A 124 -11.91 6.83 9.76
CA ARG A 124 -12.78 5.71 10.14
C ARG A 124 -12.06 4.38 10.29
N VAL A 125 -10.75 4.33 10.01
CA VAL A 125 -9.95 3.13 10.22
C VAL A 125 -9.90 2.81 11.72
N PRO A 126 -10.40 1.63 12.16
CA PRO A 126 -10.51 1.32 13.57
C PRO A 126 -9.13 1.13 14.22
N LYS A 127 -9.06 1.40 15.53
CA LYS A 127 -7.84 1.16 16.33
C LYS A 127 -7.39 -0.30 16.18
N GLY A 128 -6.10 -0.48 15.87
CA GLY A 128 -5.49 -1.79 15.66
C GLY A 128 -5.68 -2.37 14.26
N ALA A 129 -6.36 -1.68 13.35
CA ALA A 129 -6.33 -1.98 11.92
C ALA A 129 -5.25 -1.17 11.21
N LYS A 130 -4.78 -1.69 10.05
CA LYS A 130 -3.87 -1.00 9.14
C LYS A 130 -4.57 -0.73 7.82
N LEU A 131 -4.31 0.44 7.24
CA LEU A 131 -4.74 0.81 5.90
C LEU A 131 -3.56 1.34 5.10
N TYR A 132 -3.31 0.74 3.95
CA TYR A 132 -2.43 1.27 2.92
C TYR A 132 -3.30 1.96 1.88
N VAL A 133 -2.95 3.18 1.51
CA VAL A 133 -3.59 3.97 0.46
C VAL A 133 -2.55 4.26 -0.59
N VAL A 134 -2.85 3.98 -1.84
CA VAL A 134 -2.01 4.34 -3.00
C VAL A 134 -2.84 5.20 -3.94
N LEU A 135 -2.35 6.40 -4.21
CA LEU A 135 -2.98 7.36 -5.11
C LEU A 135 -2.05 7.63 -6.30
N ASP A 136 -2.33 6.99 -7.42
CA ASP A 136 -1.66 7.26 -8.68
C ASP A 136 -2.52 8.19 -9.53
N ALA A 137 -2.45 9.46 -9.17
CA ALA A 137 -3.21 10.55 -9.78
C ALA A 137 -2.40 11.84 -9.71
N CYS A 138 -2.66 12.77 -10.64
CA CYS A 138 -2.10 14.12 -10.58
C CYS A 138 -2.51 14.82 -9.28
N ASN A 139 -1.67 15.74 -8.80
CA ASN A 139 -2.00 16.58 -7.64
C ASN A 139 -2.49 15.80 -6.41
N SER A 140 -1.89 14.64 -6.13
CA SER A 140 -2.31 13.75 -5.03
C SER A 140 -1.44 13.84 -3.78
N GLY A 141 -0.59 14.84 -3.67
CA GLY A 141 0.40 14.97 -2.59
C GLY A 141 -0.18 15.04 -1.19
N THR A 142 -1.35 15.68 -1.01
CA THR A 142 -2.12 15.74 0.23
C THR A 142 -3.33 14.81 0.24
N GLY A 143 -3.58 14.04 -0.82
CA GLY A 143 -4.83 13.31 -1.09
C GLY A 143 -5.43 12.43 0.02
N CYS A 144 -4.79 12.36 1.18
CA CYS A 144 -5.29 11.70 2.40
C CYS A 144 -5.29 12.59 3.63
N ASP A 145 -4.79 13.82 3.56
CA ASP A 145 -4.69 14.78 4.68
C ASP A 145 -4.16 14.17 5.96
N CYS A 146 -3.10 13.38 5.82
CA CYS A 146 -2.48 12.72 6.94
C CYS A 146 -1.57 13.67 7.71
N ARG A 147 -1.45 13.45 9.04
CA ARG A 147 -0.73 14.34 9.94
C ARG A 147 0.78 14.37 9.72
N TYR A 148 1.38 13.28 9.27
CA TYR A 148 2.82 13.15 9.09
C TYR A 148 3.14 12.96 7.63
N LYS A 149 4.06 13.79 7.10
CA LYS A 149 4.54 13.74 5.72
C LYS A 149 6.03 13.40 5.70
N TYR A 150 6.41 12.48 4.84
CA TYR A 150 7.77 11.99 4.65
C TYR A 150 8.16 12.23 3.19
N ASP A 151 9.09 13.14 2.99
CA ASP A 151 9.62 13.48 1.68
C ASP A 151 11.06 12.98 1.57
N ASP A 152 11.48 12.65 0.36
CA ASP A 152 12.89 12.52 0.04
C ASP A 152 13.45 13.93 -0.24
N ASP A 153 14.07 14.54 0.77
CA ASP A 153 14.64 15.87 0.72
C ASP A 153 16.01 15.89 0.00
N SER A 154 16.25 14.90 -0.86
CA SER A 154 17.40 14.93 -1.74
C SER A 154 17.21 16.05 -2.77
N SER A 155 17.45 17.31 -2.35
CA SER A 155 17.75 18.43 -3.23
C SER A 155 19.09 18.17 -3.96
N TYR A 156 19.16 17.06 -4.69
CA TYR A 156 20.24 16.82 -5.61
C TYR A 156 19.92 17.66 -6.84
N SER A 157 20.60 18.79 -6.96
CA SER A 157 20.77 19.43 -8.25
C SER A 157 21.45 18.40 -9.16
N ILE A 158 20.65 17.65 -9.90
CA ILE A 158 21.16 16.94 -11.07
C ILE A 158 21.78 18.05 -11.92
N ASP A 159 23.09 18.00 -12.12
CA ASP A 159 23.75 18.86 -13.08
C ASP A 159 22.97 18.71 -14.39
N GLN A 160 22.24 19.76 -14.77
CA GLN A 160 21.40 19.76 -15.97
C GLN A 160 22.18 19.53 -17.25
N ASN A 161 23.53 19.44 -17.15
CA ASN A 161 24.45 19.10 -18.21
C ASN A 161 24.73 17.60 -18.35
N ALA A 162 24.30 16.75 -17.40
CA ALA A 162 24.43 15.30 -17.51
C ALA A 162 23.35 14.74 -18.43
N LYS A 163 23.58 14.74 -19.73
CA LYS A 163 22.65 14.28 -20.78
C LYS A 163 22.32 12.77 -20.74
N THR A 164 22.95 11.99 -19.88
CA THR A 164 22.66 10.56 -19.69
C THR A 164 23.16 10.14 -18.31
N LEU A 165 22.27 9.71 -17.44
CA LEU A 165 22.66 8.98 -16.23
C LEU A 165 23.30 7.64 -16.65
N PRO A 166 24.44 7.24 -16.07
CA PRO A 166 25.03 5.93 -16.38
C PRO A 166 24.05 4.81 -16.07
N LYS A 167 23.87 3.85 -16.97
CA LYS A 167 23.03 2.63 -16.77
C LYS A 167 23.45 1.78 -15.56
N THR A 168 24.54 2.14 -14.89
CA THR A 168 25.12 1.46 -13.72
C THR A 168 24.96 2.25 -12.42
N TYR A 169 24.05 3.22 -12.37
CA TYR A 169 23.85 4.02 -11.17
C TYR A 169 23.41 3.14 -10.00
N GLN A 170 24.23 3.09 -8.95
CA GLN A 170 23.94 2.32 -7.73
C GLN A 170 23.29 3.25 -6.71
N PRO A 171 22.08 2.92 -6.23
CA PRO A 171 21.34 3.73 -5.24
C PRO A 171 22.07 3.94 -3.90
N SER A 172 23.19 3.25 -3.66
CA SER A 172 23.96 3.30 -2.41
C SER A 172 24.64 4.65 -2.13
N GLU A 173 24.82 5.50 -3.15
CA GLU A 173 25.52 6.80 -3.01
C GLU A 173 24.60 7.95 -2.58
N TRP A 174 23.30 7.72 -2.45
CA TRP A 174 22.35 8.75 -2.05
C TRP A 174 22.27 8.83 -0.53
N SER A 175 22.79 9.89 0.04
CA SER A 175 22.56 10.21 1.45
C SER A 175 21.13 10.75 1.62
N LEU A 176 20.22 9.90 2.05
CA LEU A 176 18.84 10.27 2.37
C LEU A 176 18.81 11.19 3.60
N ARG A 177 18.52 12.44 3.41
CA ARG A 177 17.97 13.30 4.46
C ARG A 177 16.44 13.21 4.34
N GLN A 178 15.85 12.25 5.03
CA GLN A 178 14.40 12.19 5.15
C GLN A 178 13.95 13.30 6.10
N THR A 179 13.15 14.22 5.61
CA THR A 179 12.48 15.19 6.45
C THR A 179 11.11 14.66 6.85
N VAL A 180 10.80 14.74 8.13
CA VAL A 180 9.48 14.44 8.65
C VAL A 180 8.81 15.77 8.99
N ARG A 181 7.72 16.09 8.32
CA ARG A 181 6.89 17.26 8.62
C ARG A 181 5.65 16.83 9.39
N GLU A 182 5.39 17.45 10.54
CA GLU A 182 4.16 17.26 11.29
C GLU A 182 3.14 18.35 10.93
N LEU A 183 2.11 17.99 10.18
CA LEU A 183 1.01 18.87 9.80
C LEU A 183 -0.01 18.90 10.95
N LYS A 184 0.17 19.82 11.90
CA LYS A 184 -0.63 19.88 13.15
C LYS A 184 -2.12 20.17 12.93
N LYS A 185 -2.49 20.73 11.78
CA LYS A 185 -3.88 20.96 11.38
C LYS A 185 -4.70 19.66 11.32
N TYR A 186 -4.06 18.54 11.02
CA TYR A 186 -4.73 17.25 10.97
C TYR A 186 -4.64 16.46 12.26
N THR A 187 -5.73 15.82 12.65
CA THR A 187 -5.77 14.94 13.83
C THR A 187 -5.12 13.58 13.55
N LYS A 188 -4.52 12.97 14.58
CA LYS A 188 -4.03 11.60 14.48
C LYS A 188 -5.18 10.61 14.25
N THR A 189 -4.96 9.60 13.41
CA THR A 189 -5.94 8.54 13.17
C THR A 189 -6.00 7.54 14.32
N SER A 190 -7.15 6.86 14.47
CA SER A 190 -7.30 5.76 15.44
C SER A 190 -6.54 4.51 15.02
N GLY A 191 -6.65 4.12 13.76
CA GLY A 191 -5.87 3.06 13.13
C GLY A 191 -4.55 3.55 12.55
N GLU A 192 -3.76 2.64 12.02
CA GLU A 192 -2.54 2.95 11.28
C GLU A 192 -2.91 3.19 9.82
N VAL A 193 -2.67 4.38 9.31
CA VAL A 193 -2.93 4.74 7.91
C VAL A 193 -1.64 5.21 7.28
N PHE A 194 -1.31 4.64 6.13
CA PHE A 194 -0.15 4.96 5.31
C PHE A 194 -0.64 5.31 3.92
N CYS A 195 -0.33 6.49 3.42
CA CYS A 195 -0.66 6.93 2.07
C CYS A 195 0.62 7.12 1.27
N ILE A 196 0.66 6.53 0.09
CA ILE A 196 1.74 6.69 -0.90
C ILE A 196 1.09 7.39 -2.10
N SER A 197 1.59 8.55 -2.44
CA SER A 197 1.11 9.36 -3.57
C SER A 197 2.24 9.61 -4.58
N GLY A 198 1.89 9.68 -5.85
CA GLY A 198 2.84 9.81 -6.96
C GLY A 198 3.26 11.23 -7.29
N CYS A 199 2.53 12.24 -6.79
CA CYS A 199 2.79 13.63 -7.12
C CYS A 199 2.76 14.51 -5.87
N GLN A 200 3.56 15.57 -5.89
CA GLN A 200 3.31 16.74 -5.04
C GLN A 200 2.13 17.53 -5.62
N ASP A 201 1.53 18.41 -4.81
CA ASP A 201 0.29 19.13 -5.14
C ASP A 201 0.35 19.94 -6.45
N GLU A 202 1.55 20.29 -6.94
CA GLU A 202 1.75 21.07 -8.16
C GLU A 202 2.18 20.22 -9.39
N GLN A 203 2.16 18.88 -9.30
CA GLN A 203 2.69 18.00 -10.35
C GLN A 203 1.61 17.12 -10.98
N THR A 204 1.83 16.73 -12.25
CA THR A 204 0.98 15.79 -12.99
C THR A 204 1.52 14.37 -12.91
N SER A 205 0.65 13.38 -12.68
CA SER A 205 0.99 11.94 -12.77
C SER A 205 1.04 11.50 -14.24
N ALA A 206 1.97 10.60 -14.57
CA ALA A 206 2.15 10.15 -15.95
C ALA A 206 1.44 8.82 -16.20
N ASP A 207 0.62 8.77 -17.27
CA ASP A 207 0.14 7.54 -17.90
C ASP A 207 1.25 7.07 -18.86
N ALA A 208 2.04 6.09 -18.44
CA ALA A 208 3.27 5.72 -19.09
C ALA A 208 3.15 4.37 -19.82
N PHE A 209 3.79 4.27 -21.00
CA PHE A 209 3.98 2.98 -21.64
C PHE A 209 5.17 2.25 -21.00
N ILE A 210 4.89 1.14 -20.32
CA ILE A 210 5.88 0.35 -19.61
C ILE A 210 6.46 -0.68 -20.55
N GLN A 211 7.70 -0.46 -20.99
CA GLN A 211 8.36 -1.32 -21.98
C GLN A 211 8.52 -2.77 -21.53
N GLN A 212 8.72 -3.02 -20.23
CA GLN A 212 8.90 -4.38 -19.70
C GLN A 212 7.62 -5.21 -19.80
N ASP A 213 6.46 -4.59 -19.60
CA ASP A 213 5.16 -5.26 -19.60
C ASP A 213 4.41 -5.08 -20.92
N GLN A 214 4.93 -4.28 -21.86
CA GLN A 214 4.31 -3.91 -23.14
C GLN A 214 2.89 -3.37 -22.99
N GLN A 215 2.61 -2.62 -21.92
CA GLN A 215 1.30 -2.04 -21.62
C GLN A 215 1.43 -0.68 -20.94
N TYR A 216 0.35 0.10 -20.97
CA TYR A 216 0.26 1.35 -20.25
C TYR A 216 -0.01 1.08 -18.77
N GLY A 217 0.53 1.92 -17.89
CA GLY A 217 0.33 1.93 -16.44
C GLY A 217 0.69 3.27 -15.83
N GLY A 218 0.22 3.53 -14.62
CA GLY A 218 0.64 4.68 -13.86
C GLY A 218 2.09 4.55 -13.42
N ALA A 219 2.84 5.63 -13.51
CA ALA A 219 4.27 5.61 -13.22
C ALA A 219 4.57 5.26 -11.75
N LEU A 220 3.75 5.77 -10.80
CA LEU A 220 3.90 5.40 -9.38
C LEU A 220 3.59 3.92 -9.17
N THR A 221 2.45 3.44 -9.66
CA THR A 221 1.98 2.06 -9.44
C THR A 221 2.98 1.06 -9.99
N SER A 222 3.44 1.27 -11.20
CA SER A 222 4.41 0.38 -11.86
C SER A 222 5.74 0.35 -11.12
N THR A 223 6.28 1.51 -10.75
CA THR A 223 7.52 1.60 -9.98
C THR A 223 7.38 0.96 -8.60
N LEU A 224 6.29 1.22 -7.90
CA LEU A 224 5.99 0.64 -6.59
C LEU A 224 5.93 -0.88 -6.64
N LEU A 225 5.19 -1.44 -7.62
CA LEU A 225 5.06 -2.88 -7.80
C LEU A 225 6.41 -3.52 -8.18
N ALA A 226 7.20 -2.92 -9.07
CA ALA A 226 8.51 -3.41 -9.46
C ALA A 226 9.44 -3.58 -8.24
N HIS A 227 9.49 -2.57 -7.37
CA HIS A 227 10.29 -2.64 -6.15
C HIS A 227 9.76 -3.65 -5.14
N MET A 228 8.44 -3.70 -4.94
CA MET A 228 7.85 -4.69 -4.03
C MET A 228 7.98 -6.12 -4.53
N GLN A 229 8.08 -6.35 -5.84
CA GLN A 229 8.30 -7.68 -6.42
C GLN A 229 9.75 -8.14 -6.37
N SER A 230 10.70 -7.20 -6.53
CA SER A 230 12.14 -7.50 -6.57
C SER A 230 12.78 -7.61 -5.19
N ASN A 231 12.14 -7.11 -4.13
CA ASN A 231 12.68 -7.11 -2.78
C ASN A 231 12.03 -8.17 -1.86
N ASP A 232 12.76 -8.62 -0.83
CA ASP A 232 12.16 -9.43 0.24
C ASP A 232 11.27 -8.58 1.14
N LEU A 233 9.96 -8.69 0.96
CA LEU A 233 8.96 -7.91 1.70
C LEU A 233 9.02 -8.12 3.23
N ASN A 234 9.68 -9.18 3.72
CA ASN A 234 9.89 -9.38 5.16
C ASN A 234 10.96 -8.44 5.75
N THR A 235 11.80 -7.87 4.92
CA THR A 235 12.93 -7.01 5.32
C THR A 235 12.89 -5.64 4.68
N TYR A 236 11.98 -5.42 3.71
CA TYR A 236 11.87 -4.17 2.96
C TYR A 236 11.30 -3.06 3.84
N LYS A 237 12.11 -2.04 4.10
CA LYS A 237 11.81 -0.95 5.04
C LYS A 237 11.16 0.24 4.36
N TRP A 238 10.42 1.04 5.11
CA TRP A 238 9.79 2.27 4.63
C TRP A 238 10.78 3.25 3.99
N LYS A 239 11.96 3.42 4.59
CA LYS A 239 13.00 4.30 4.03
C LYS A 239 13.50 3.83 2.66
N HIS A 240 13.61 2.52 2.47
CA HIS A 240 14.04 1.97 1.18
C HIS A 240 12.93 2.15 0.14
N LEU A 241 11.68 1.87 0.50
CA LEU A 241 10.54 2.06 -0.39
C LEU A 241 10.47 3.48 -0.94
N LEU A 242 10.49 4.49 -0.06
CA LEU A 242 10.42 5.90 -0.47
C LEU A 242 11.59 6.27 -1.40
N LYS A 243 12.81 5.91 -0.99
CA LYS A 243 14.02 6.16 -1.77
C LYS A 243 13.94 5.52 -3.15
N ASP A 244 13.68 4.21 -3.18
CA ASP A 244 13.75 3.43 -4.41
C ASP A 244 12.69 3.92 -5.41
N VAL A 245 11.47 4.24 -4.95
CA VAL A 245 10.41 4.78 -5.79
C VAL A 245 10.79 6.17 -6.33
N CYS A 246 11.25 7.09 -5.48
CA CYS A 246 11.66 8.43 -5.91
C CYS A 246 12.83 8.37 -6.91
N CYS A 247 13.83 7.50 -6.66
CA CYS A 247 14.97 7.34 -7.55
C CYS A 247 14.55 6.83 -8.93
N ASN A 248 13.72 5.79 -8.99
CA ASN A 248 13.31 5.22 -10.28
C ASN A 248 12.43 6.17 -11.09
N LEU A 249 11.49 6.86 -10.45
CA LEU A 249 10.70 7.88 -11.13
C LEU A 249 11.60 8.93 -11.81
N LYS A 250 12.67 9.38 -11.12
CA LYS A 250 13.65 10.32 -11.70
C LYS A 250 14.47 9.69 -12.84
N ILE A 251 14.92 8.44 -12.68
CA ILE A 251 15.70 7.70 -13.70
C ILE A 251 14.86 7.52 -14.98
N ASP A 252 13.58 7.24 -14.82
CA ASP A 252 12.64 7.06 -15.94
C ASP A 252 12.20 8.40 -16.57
N GLY A 253 12.71 9.53 -16.04
CA GLY A 253 12.49 10.87 -16.59
C GLY A 253 11.21 11.54 -16.12
N TYR A 254 10.51 10.97 -15.12
CA TYR A 254 9.32 11.59 -14.54
C TYR A 254 9.70 12.74 -13.61
N THR A 255 8.97 13.84 -13.69
CA THR A 255 9.13 14.99 -12.80
C THR A 255 8.43 14.78 -11.46
N GLN A 256 7.50 13.83 -11.39
CA GLN A 256 6.73 13.52 -10.20
C GLN A 256 7.62 13.00 -9.07
N GLN A 257 7.33 13.38 -7.84
CA GLN A 257 8.05 12.98 -6.65
C GLN A 257 7.11 12.24 -5.69
N ALA A 258 7.40 10.97 -5.45
CA ALA A 258 6.60 10.18 -4.52
C ALA A 258 6.71 10.73 -3.10
N THR A 259 5.59 10.69 -2.40
CA THR A 259 5.46 11.12 -1.00
C THR A 259 4.82 10.01 -0.18
N ILE A 260 5.26 9.83 1.05
CA ILE A 260 4.56 9.01 2.04
C ILE A 260 3.95 9.94 3.08
N THR A 261 2.65 9.78 3.32
CA THR A 261 1.98 10.44 4.45
C THR A 261 1.37 9.40 5.39
N SER A 262 1.20 9.75 6.66
CA SER A 262 0.61 8.83 7.63
C SER A 262 -0.19 9.51 8.72
N GLY A 263 -1.20 8.81 9.21
CA GLY A 263 -2.03 9.30 10.31
C GLY A 263 -1.35 9.24 11.68
N ARG A 264 -0.29 8.44 11.81
CA ARG A 264 0.57 8.28 13.01
C ARG A 264 2.03 8.26 12.59
N PRO A 265 3.00 8.60 13.50
CA PRO A 265 4.41 8.56 13.14
C PRO A 265 4.84 7.17 12.65
N ILE A 266 5.56 7.13 11.54
CA ILE A 266 6.21 5.92 11.04
C ILE A 266 7.66 5.90 11.54
N ASN A 267 8.09 4.75 12.07
CA ASN A 267 9.52 4.50 12.15
C ASN A 267 9.99 3.98 10.79
N MET A 268 10.74 4.81 10.06
CA MET A 268 11.21 4.49 8.71
C MET A 268 12.15 3.28 8.64
N GLU A 269 12.68 2.83 9.79
CA GLU A 269 13.46 1.60 9.91
C GLU A 269 12.59 0.33 10.01
N ASN A 270 11.29 0.48 10.22
CA ASN A 270 10.38 -0.66 10.23
C ASN A 270 10.12 -1.16 8.81
N THR A 271 9.78 -2.45 8.70
CA THR A 271 9.33 -3.05 7.45
C THR A 271 7.98 -2.46 7.03
N VAL A 272 7.79 -2.31 5.70
CA VAL A 272 6.53 -1.83 5.13
C VAL A 272 5.39 -2.78 5.48
N PHE A 273 5.63 -4.09 5.35
CA PHE A 273 4.65 -5.13 5.61
C PHE A 273 5.05 -6.00 6.80
N GLU A 274 4.09 -6.33 7.64
CA GLU A 274 4.24 -7.35 8.67
C GLU A 274 3.76 -8.70 8.11
N ILE A 275 4.62 -9.38 7.35
CA ILE A 275 4.31 -10.71 6.85
C ILE A 275 4.55 -11.69 7.98
N LYS A 276 3.49 -12.11 8.67
CA LYS A 276 3.57 -13.18 9.66
C LYS A 276 4.09 -14.43 8.93
N LYS A 277 5.34 -14.83 9.21
CA LYS A 277 5.85 -16.13 8.74
C LYS A 277 4.84 -17.17 9.22
N LYS A 278 4.05 -17.74 8.30
CA LYS A 278 3.30 -18.97 8.61
C LYS A 278 4.35 -19.92 9.15
N LEU A 279 4.32 -20.15 10.46
CA LEU A 279 5.26 -21.04 11.11
C LEU A 279 5.33 -22.30 10.25
N LYS A 280 6.55 -22.71 9.87
CA LYS A 280 6.85 -23.97 9.17
C LYS A 280 6.46 -25.21 10.03
N ILE A 281 5.48 -25.05 10.91
CA ILE A 281 4.89 -26.08 11.76
C ILE A 281 4.24 -27.14 10.86
N HIS A 282 3.59 -26.75 9.74
CA HIS A 282 2.94 -27.72 8.85
C HIS A 282 3.95 -28.67 8.18
N LYS A 283 5.13 -28.18 7.75
CA LYS A 283 6.17 -29.06 7.20
C LYS A 283 6.82 -29.93 8.28
N LYS A 284 6.98 -29.43 9.50
CA LYS A 284 7.53 -30.20 10.61
C LYS A 284 6.53 -31.25 11.12
N ILE A 285 5.24 -30.94 11.18
CA ILE A 285 4.18 -31.89 11.53
C ILE A 285 4.04 -32.96 10.45
N MET A 286 4.07 -32.58 9.17
CA MET A 286 4.07 -33.56 8.04
C MET A 286 5.31 -34.45 8.03
N TYR A 287 6.49 -33.89 8.36
CA TYR A 287 7.73 -34.66 8.45
C TYR A 287 7.68 -35.64 9.64
N VAL A 288 7.20 -35.21 10.80
CA VAL A 288 7.02 -36.07 11.98
C VAL A 288 5.97 -37.14 11.74
N ASN A 289 4.82 -36.83 11.15
CA ASN A 289 3.78 -37.80 10.80
C ASN A 289 4.25 -38.81 9.74
N ARG A 290 5.07 -38.38 8.79
CA ARG A 290 5.66 -39.28 7.78
C ARG A 290 6.70 -40.24 8.38
N HIS A 291 7.47 -39.79 9.37
CA HIS A 291 8.42 -40.63 10.10
C HIS A 291 7.73 -41.57 11.09
N ILE A 292 6.64 -41.13 11.73
CA ILE A 292 5.83 -41.98 12.61
C ILE A 292 5.19 -43.12 11.79
N ASN A 293 4.60 -42.83 10.61
CA ASN A 293 3.98 -43.87 9.79
C ASN A 293 4.96 -44.86 9.14
N ASN A 294 6.23 -44.44 8.94
CA ASN A 294 7.24 -45.34 8.40
C ASN A 294 7.88 -46.25 9.47
N HIS A 295 7.72 -45.96 10.77
CA HIS A 295 8.26 -46.73 11.86
C HIS A 295 7.22 -47.57 12.63
N THR A 296 5.94 -47.48 12.31
CA THR A 296 4.88 -48.30 12.90
C THR A 296 4.91 -49.78 12.49
N ASN A 297 5.76 -50.14 11.54
CA ASN A 297 5.93 -51.55 11.12
C ASN A 297 6.93 -52.35 11.94
N HIS A 298 7.62 -51.80 12.97
CA HIS A 298 8.50 -52.55 13.83
C HIS A 298 8.39 -52.06 15.31
N GLY A 299 7.63 -52.79 16.03
CA GLY A 299 7.47 -52.99 17.49
C GLY A 299 8.24 -52.11 18.47
N ASN A 300 7.89 -50.86 18.70
CA ASN A 300 8.24 -50.21 19.95
C ASN A 300 7.25 -49.09 20.34
N MET A 301 6.08 -49.49 20.83
CA MET A 301 4.96 -48.59 21.15
C MET A 301 5.22 -47.70 22.38
N ASN A 302 6.17 -48.03 23.26
CA ASN A 302 6.43 -47.27 24.49
C ASN A 302 7.33 -46.03 24.26
N MET A 303 8.23 -46.09 23.32
CA MET A 303 9.08 -44.95 22.95
C MET A 303 8.30 -43.85 22.20
N MET A 304 7.31 -44.23 21.42
CA MET A 304 6.43 -43.33 20.68
C MET A 304 5.49 -42.52 21.56
N LYS A 305 4.97 -43.10 22.65
CA LYS A 305 4.13 -42.37 23.64
C LYS A 305 4.92 -41.28 24.36
N SER A 306 6.20 -41.50 24.65
CA SER A 306 7.09 -40.51 25.27
C SER A 306 7.42 -39.34 24.32
N ILE A 307 7.69 -39.60 23.06
CA ILE A 307 7.98 -38.56 22.05
C ILE A 307 6.72 -37.72 21.76
N GLY A 308 5.55 -38.36 21.62
CA GLY A 308 4.27 -37.68 21.40
C GLY A 308 3.90 -36.75 22.59
N ALA A 309 4.12 -37.21 23.83
CA ALA A 309 3.87 -36.43 25.04
C ALA A 309 4.79 -35.19 25.15
N ASN A 310 6.08 -35.34 24.80
CA ASN A 310 7.03 -34.22 24.83
C ASN A 310 6.73 -33.16 23.72
N ILE A 311 6.29 -33.60 22.54
CA ILE A 311 5.91 -32.70 21.47
C ILE A 311 4.64 -31.92 21.85
N MET A 312 3.63 -32.59 22.44
CA MET A 312 2.39 -31.93 22.90
C MET A 312 2.68 -30.94 24.02
N LYS A 313 3.58 -31.26 24.97
CA LYS A 313 4.02 -30.34 26.02
C LYS A 313 4.68 -29.08 25.44
N HIS A 314 5.56 -29.23 24.46
CA HIS A 314 6.20 -28.07 23.76
C HIS A 314 5.22 -27.21 23.00
N VAL A 315 4.19 -27.78 22.36
CA VAL A 315 3.12 -27.04 21.66
C VAL A 315 2.23 -26.28 22.64
N VAL A 316 1.95 -26.86 23.81
CA VAL A 316 1.17 -26.20 24.89
C VAL A 316 1.99 -25.07 25.50
N ASP A 317 3.28 -25.26 25.77
CA ASP A 317 4.16 -24.22 26.31
C ASP A 317 4.34 -23.05 25.34
N MET A 318 4.45 -23.30 24.03
CA MET A 318 4.50 -22.22 23.02
C MET A 318 3.17 -21.46 22.90
N LYS A 319 2.02 -22.11 23.08
CA LYS A 319 0.71 -21.41 23.16
C LYS A 319 0.62 -20.55 24.42
N ARG A 320 1.17 -21.00 25.55
CA ARG A 320 1.21 -20.26 26.81
C ARG A 320 2.12 -19.04 26.74
N VAL A 321 3.27 -19.13 26.07
CA VAL A 321 4.18 -18.00 25.83
C VAL A 321 3.53 -16.97 24.91
N GLY A 322 2.82 -17.40 23.85
CA GLY A 322 2.09 -16.50 22.95
C GLY A 322 0.95 -15.74 23.67
N THR A 323 0.24 -16.37 24.59
CA THR A 323 -0.82 -15.72 25.40
C THR A 323 -0.28 -14.81 26.50
N ASN A 324 0.88 -15.11 27.07
CA ASN A 324 1.51 -14.23 28.08
C ASN A 324 2.15 -12.98 27.43
N MET A 325 2.65 -13.06 26.21
CA MET A 325 3.11 -11.86 25.47
C MET A 325 1.95 -10.92 25.08
N MET A 326 0.73 -11.43 24.94
CA MET A 326 -0.46 -10.58 24.73
C MET A 326 -0.93 -9.88 26.01
N LYS A 327 -0.64 -10.43 27.20
CA LYS A 327 -1.00 -9.83 28.50
C LYS A 327 -0.02 -8.77 29.01
N LEU A 328 1.20 -8.73 28.46
CA LEU A 328 2.23 -7.73 28.83
C LEU A 328 2.22 -6.48 27.95
N LYS A 329 1.23 -6.33 27.06
CA LYS A 329 1.03 -5.16 26.18
C LYS A 329 -0.30 -4.43 26.44
N LEU A 330 -0.90 -4.60 27.61
CA LEU A 330 -2.02 -3.78 28.06
C LEU A 330 -1.54 -2.70 29.02
#